data_0aa987b4cec8d581ec3f272d8c8f8fed
#
_entry.id   0aa987b4cec8d581ec3f272d8c8f8fed
#
_cell.length_a   1.000
_cell.length_b   1.000
_cell.length_c   1.000
_cell.angle_alpha   90.00
_cell.angle_beta   90.00
_cell.angle_gamma   90.00
#
_symmetry.space_group_name_H-M   'P 1'
#
loop_
_entity.id
_entity.type
_entity.pdbx_description
1 polymer ?
#
loop_
_entity_poly.entity_id
_entity_poly.type
_entity_poly.pdbx_seq_one_letter_code
_entity_poly.pdbx_strand_id
1 'polypeptide(L)'
;FLAELGFGCVIRFRGNIRVTDAHGESRQAADRVGKGGRARKLRDARVTAQGRQVGAVVCVQAKGMQEPWCLAASDPEATAAVLVNHCARRWTIEPQFRDTKDLRFGMGLSATRIGEPMRRGRLLLLSAFAMALPTLLGAVGERLGMDRLLKSNTARTRSHSLFRQGCMLHDLIPTMPEHRLAPLIEAFANAASHARESAARLLSRNEGIVEGCRRSRRAAAP
;
A
#
# COMPACT_ATOMS: atom_id res chain seq x y z
N PHE A 1 -10.11 11.63 14.39
CA PHE A 1 -8.68 11.91 14.16
C PHE A 1 -8.28 11.80 12.69
N LEU A 2 -8.38 10.61 12.00
CA LEU A 2 -7.99 10.51 10.58
C LEU A 2 -8.86 11.37 9.66
N ALA A 3 -10.17 11.42 9.90
CA ALA A 3 -11.09 12.26 9.16
C ALA A 3 -10.83 13.76 9.35
N GLU A 4 -10.48 14.20 10.55
CA GLU A 4 -10.07 15.57 10.87
C GLU A 4 -8.80 15.99 10.10
N LEU A 5 -7.95 15.03 9.77
CA LEU A 5 -6.75 15.22 8.95
C LEU A 5 -7.02 15.11 7.44
N GLY A 6 -8.29 14.94 7.03
CA GLY A 6 -8.68 14.80 5.63
C GLY A 6 -8.27 13.46 5.00
N PHE A 7 -7.91 12.45 5.80
CA PHE A 7 -7.58 11.12 5.28
C PHE A 7 -8.84 10.25 5.17
N GLY A 8 -9.05 9.67 3.99
CA GLY A 8 -9.94 8.54 3.82
C GLY A 8 -9.32 7.27 4.39
N CYS A 9 -10.14 6.40 4.97
CA CYS A 9 -9.68 5.11 5.46
C CYS A 9 -10.56 3.97 4.93
N VAL A 10 -9.91 2.81 4.71
CA VAL A 10 -10.58 1.54 4.42
C VAL A 10 -10.01 0.50 5.37
N ILE A 11 -10.87 -0.11 6.18
CA ILE A 11 -10.47 -1.06 7.20
C ILE A 11 -11.16 -2.41 6.92
N ARG A 12 -10.38 -3.49 6.85
CA ARG A 12 -10.91 -4.84 6.81
C ARG A 12 -11.28 -5.30 8.21
N PHE A 13 -12.46 -5.87 8.36
CA PHE A 13 -12.95 -6.45 9.61
C PHE A 13 -13.48 -7.87 9.41
N ARG A 14 -13.72 -8.59 10.51
CA ARG A 14 -14.13 -9.99 10.46
C ARG A 14 -15.58 -10.14 10.02
N GLY A 15 -15.89 -11.19 9.26
CA GLY A 15 -17.21 -11.45 8.71
C GLY A 15 -18.32 -11.71 9.76
N ASN A 16 -17.97 -12.11 10.98
CA ASN A 16 -18.89 -12.30 12.09
C ASN A 16 -19.36 -11.00 12.77
N ILE A 17 -18.76 -9.86 12.43
CA ILE A 17 -19.20 -8.57 12.95
C ILE A 17 -20.58 -8.23 12.38
N ARG A 18 -21.49 -7.77 13.24
CA ARG A 18 -22.82 -7.31 12.82
C ARG A 18 -22.73 -5.98 12.07
N VAL A 19 -23.48 -5.93 10.98
CA VAL A 19 -23.64 -4.74 10.15
C VAL A 19 -25.12 -4.45 10.04
N THR A 20 -25.53 -3.25 10.45
CA THR A 20 -26.89 -2.74 10.30
C THR A 20 -26.89 -1.77 9.12
N ASP A 21 -27.79 -1.98 8.18
CA ASP A 21 -27.94 -1.09 7.02
C ASP A 21 -28.83 0.14 7.33
N ALA A 22 -29.00 1.00 6.34
CA ALA A 22 -29.82 2.21 6.47
C ALA A 22 -31.30 1.93 6.80
N HIS A 23 -31.79 0.72 6.51
CA HIS A 23 -33.16 0.29 6.80
C HIS A 23 -33.32 -0.34 8.18
N GLY A 24 -32.23 -0.43 8.96
CA GLY A 24 -32.24 -1.02 10.29
C GLY A 24 -32.09 -2.54 10.33
N GLU A 25 -31.90 -3.18 9.15
CA GLU A 25 -31.67 -4.62 9.09
C GLU A 25 -30.25 -4.97 9.57
N SER A 26 -30.18 -5.81 10.61
CA SER A 26 -28.90 -6.23 11.21
C SER A 26 -28.58 -7.69 10.89
N ARG A 27 -27.47 -7.92 10.17
CA ARG A 27 -26.93 -9.25 9.83
C ARG A 27 -25.41 -9.31 10.05
N GLN A 28 -24.85 -10.52 10.03
CA GLN A 28 -23.41 -10.66 9.97
C GLN A 28 -22.86 -10.12 8.62
N ALA A 29 -21.67 -9.53 8.64
CA ALA A 29 -21.08 -8.95 7.45
C ALA A 29 -20.84 -10.01 6.36
N ALA A 30 -20.50 -11.25 6.72
CA ALA A 30 -20.34 -12.34 5.78
C ALA A 30 -21.62 -12.64 5.00
N ASP A 31 -22.81 -12.52 5.63
CA ASP A 31 -24.11 -12.76 5.02
C ASP A 31 -24.55 -11.62 4.07
N ARG A 32 -23.80 -10.53 4.07
CA ARG A 32 -24.04 -9.36 3.20
C ARG A 32 -23.34 -9.46 1.84
N VAL A 33 -22.62 -10.53 1.57
CA VAL A 33 -22.00 -10.76 0.26
C VAL A 33 -23.06 -10.89 -0.83
N GLY A 34 -22.83 -10.27 -1.99
CA GLY A 34 -23.75 -10.34 -3.13
C GLY A 34 -23.86 -11.74 -3.73
N LYS A 35 -24.93 -12.01 -4.47
CA LYS A 35 -25.14 -13.30 -5.17
C LYS A 35 -23.91 -13.67 -6.01
N GLY A 36 -23.45 -14.93 -5.91
CA GLY A 36 -22.27 -15.42 -6.62
C GLY A 36 -20.96 -14.80 -6.13
N GLY A 37 -20.92 -14.30 -4.90
CA GLY A 37 -19.70 -13.71 -4.31
C GLY A 37 -19.40 -12.27 -4.75
N ARG A 38 -20.33 -11.63 -5.49
CA ARG A 38 -20.15 -10.27 -5.99
C ARG A 38 -20.06 -9.27 -4.83
N ALA A 39 -19.31 -8.20 -5.06
CA ALA A 39 -19.22 -7.11 -4.11
C ALA A 39 -20.58 -6.43 -3.90
N ARG A 40 -21.04 -6.36 -2.65
CA ARG A 40 -22.23 -5.62 -2.23
C ARG A 40 -21.78 -4.44 -1.37
N LYS A 41 -22.20 -3.24 -1.74
CA LYS A 41 -21.94 -2.01 -0.99
C LYS A 41 -23.21 -1.60 -0.24
N LEU A 42 -23.04 -1.24 1.03
CA LEU A 42 -24.05 -0.63 1.89
C LEU A 42 -23.54 0.77 2.26
N ARG A 43 -24.35 1.80 2.01
CA ARG A 43 -24.05 3.18 2.44
C ARG A 43 -24.62 3.39 3.84
N ASP A 44 -24.05 4.33 4.58
CA ASP A 44 -24.54 4.76 5.89
C ASP A 44 -24.80 3.61 6.87
N ALA A 45 -23.96 2.58 6.77
CA ALA A 45 -24.07 1.39 7.58
C ALA A 45 -23.50 1.62 8.99
N ARG A 46 -24.06 0.90 9.96
CA ARG A 46 -23.52 0.84 11.31
C ARG A 46 -22.82 -0.50 11.51
N VAL A 47 -21.64 -0.46 12.10
CA VAL A 47 -20.82 -1.65 12.38
C VAL A 47 -20.62 -1.83 13.87
N THR A 48 -20.38 -3.06 14.31
CA THR A 48 -20.22 -3.47 15.72
C THR A 48 -21.51 -3.38 16.54
N ALA A 49 -21.49 -3.99 17.74
CA ALA A 49 -22.60 -3.92 18.69
C ALA A 49 -22.87 -2.48 19.19
N GLN A 50 -21.85 -1.61 19.15
CA GLN A 50 -21.97 -0.21 19.56
C GLN A 50 -22.57 0.69 18.46
N GLY A 51 -22.92 0.13 17.29
CA GLY A 51 -23.56 0.87 16.22
C GLY A 51 -22.70 2.00 15.61
N ARG A 52 -21.39 1.83 15.53
CA ARG A 52 -20.49 2.83 14.94
C ARG A 52 -20.85 3.07 13.48
N GLN A 53 -21.23 4.28 13.15
CA GLN A 53 -21.55 4.68 11.79
C GLN A 53 -20.27 4.79 10.95
N VAL A 54 -20.34 4.27 9.72
CA VAL A 54 -19.27 4.34 8.69
C VAL A 54 -19.88 4.81 7.37
N GLY A 55 -19.11 5.46 6.52
CA GLY A 55 -19.57 5.96 5.23
C GLY A 55 -20.07 4.85 4.31
N ALA A 56 -19.33 3.73 4.24
CA ALA A 56 -19.75 2.56 3.49
C ALA A 56 -19.21 1.25 4.08
N VAL A 57 -19.96 0.17 3.87
CA VAL A 57 -19.50 -1.21 4.08
C VAL A 57 -19.52 -1.94 2.75
N VAL A 58 -18.45 -2.66 2.42
CA VAL A 58 -18.39 -3.52 1.24
C VAL A 58 -18.07 -4.96 1.66
N CYS A 59 -18.91 -5.89 1.25
CA CYS A 59 -18.70 -7.32 1.47
C CYS A 59 -18.57 -8.04 0.12
N VAL A 60 -17.49 -8.81 -0.07
CA VAL A 60 -17.16 -9.51 -1.31
C VAL A 60 -16.49 -10.84 -1.02
N GLN A 61 -16.81 -11.85 -1.82
CA GLN A 61 -16.12 -13.15 -1.81
C GLN A 61 -15.91 -13.61 -3.25
N ALA A 62 -14.89 -13.08 -3.91
CA ALA A 62 -14.54 -13.45 -5.27
C ALA A 62 -14.06 -14.92 -5.34
N LYS A 63 -14.14 -15.51 -6.53
CA LYS A 63 -13.67 -16.88 -6.78
C LYS A 63 -12.20 -17.03 -6.33
N GLY A 64 -11.93 -18.03 -5.50
CA GLY A 64 -10.60 -18.28 -4.93
C GLY A 64 -10.32 -17.63 -3.58
N MET A 65 -11.22 -16.78 -3.07
CA MET A 65 -11.11 -16.26 -1.70
C MET A 65 -11.61 -17.32 -0.69
N GLN A 66 -10.79 -17.65 0.30
CA GLN A 66 -11.16 -18.58 1.37
C GLN A 66 -12.26 -17.99 2.28
N GLU A 67 -12.19 -16.69 2.53
CA GLU A 67 -13.12 -15.97 3.40
C GLU A 67 -13.62 -14.68 2.72
N PRO A 68 -14.85 -14.24 3.05
CA PRO A 68 -15.33 -12.96 2.56
C PRO A 68 -14.49 -11.80 3.10
N TRP A 69 -14.24 -10.83 2.25
CA TRP A 69 -13.69 -9.54 2.66
C TRP A 69 -14.82 -8.60 3.03
N CYS A 70 -14.80 -8.16 4.29
CA CYS A 70 -15.71 -7.17 4.81
C CYS A 70 -14.92 -5.91 5.12
N LEU A 71 -15.23 -4.83 4.41
CA LEU A 71 -14.50 -3.56 4.43
C LEU A 71 -15.42 -2.46 4.96
N ALA A 72 -14.93 -1.67 5.90
CA ALA A 72 -15.55 -0.42 6.32
C ALA A 72 -14.74 0.74 5.74
N ALA A 73 -15.40 1.71 5.14
CA ALA A 73 -14.78 2.87 4.53
C ALA A 73 -15.38 4.17 5.07
N SER A 74 -14.55 5.21 5.16
CA SER A 74 -14.99 6.56 5.52
C SER A 74 -15.71 7.27 4.39
N ASP A 75 -15.37 6.96 3.13
CA ASP A 75 -15.95 7.58 1.94
C ASP A 75 -17.19 6.81 1.47
N PRO A 76 -18.39 7.42 1.59
CA PRO A 76 -19.64 6.81 1.11
C PRO A 76 -19.77 6.80 -0.42
N GLU A 77 -19.03 7.64 -1.14
CA GLU A 77 -19.15 7.77 -2.59
C GLU A 77 -18.24 6.83 -3.37
N ALA A 78 -17.10 6.41 -2.78
CA ALA A 78 -16.18 5.48 -3.44
C ALA A 78 -16.89 4.19 -3.86
N THR A 79 -16.65 3.74 -5.08
CA THR A 79 -17.26 2.49 -5.59
C THR A 79 -16.73 1.26 -4.86
N ALA A 80 -17.50 0.16 -4.82
CA ALA A 80 -17.07 -1.09 -4.21
C ALA A 80 -15.74 -1.59 -4.80
N ALA A 81 -15.55 -1.47 -6.11
CA ALA A 81 -14.33 -1.87 -6.81
C ALA A 81 -13.10 -1.06 -6.35
N VAL A 82 -13.26 0.25 -6.19
CA VAL A 82 -12.20 1.15 -5.68
C VAL A 82 -11.81 0.75 -4.27
N LEU A 83 -12.79 0.54 -3.38
CA LEU A 83 -12.53 0.17 -1.97
C LEU A 83 -11.84 -1.19 -1.86
N VAL A 84 -12.29 -2.19 -2.63
CA VAL A 84 -11.65 -3.52 -2.68
C VAL A 84 -10.21 -3.41 -3.20
N ASN A 85 -9.98 -2.62 -4.24
CA ASN A 85 -8.64 -2.42 -4.80
C ASN A 85 -7.71 -1.70 -3.81
N HIS A 86 -8.19 -0.69 -3.07
CA HIS A 86 -7.41 -0.05 -2.00
C HIS A 86 -7.01 -1.03 -0.91
N CYS A 87 -7.93 -1.90 -0.48
CA CYS A 87 -7.62 -2.94 0.48
C CYS A 87 -6.62 -3.97 -0.07
N ALA A 88 -6.78 -4.37 -1.34
CA ALA A 88 -5.87 -5.31 -2.00
C ALA A 88 -4.43 -4.77 -2.11
N ARG A 89 -4.26 -3.47 -2.34
CA ARG A 89 -2.93 -2.82 -2.38
C ARG A 89 -2.15 -2.95 -1.07
N ARG A 90 -2.82 -3.16 0.07
CA ARG A 90 -2.14 -3.40 1.35
C ARG A 90 -1.20 -4.62 1.29
N TRP A 91 -1.52 -5.64 0.50
CA TRP A 91 -0.68 -6.83 0.35
C TRP A 91 0.68 -6.53 -0.29
N THR A 92 0.84 -5.37 -0.94
CA THR A 92 2.15 -4.95 -1.45
C THR A 92 3.14 -4.59 -0.34
N ILE A 93 2.67 -4.35 0.88
CA ILE A 93 3.52 -4.07 2.05
C ILE A 93 4.28 -5.33 2.49
N GLU A 94 3.69 -6.51 2.35
CA GLU A 94 4.31 -7.76 2.80
C GLU A 94 5.61 -8.11 2.03
N PRO A 95 5.65 -8.05 0.69
CA PRO A 95 6.91 -8.16 -0.05
C PRO A 95 7.96 -7.14 0.38
N GLN A 96 7.56 -5.89 0.65
CA GLN A 96 8.47 -4.86 1.12
C GLN A 96 9.04 -5.17 2.50
N PHE A 97 8.22 -5.66 3.45
CA PHE A 97 8.71 -6.13 4.75
C PHE A 97 9.65 -7.32 4.62
N ARG A 98 9.37 -8.23 3.70
CA ARG A 98 10.27 -9.34 3.39
C ARG A 98 11.61 -8.81 2.87
N ASP A 99 11.60 -7.95 1.86
CA ASP A 99 12.80 -7.35 1.29
C ASP A 99 13.60 -6.55 2.34
N THR A 100 12.92 -5.94 3.32
CA THR A 100 13.57 -5.25 4.43
C THR A 100 14.23 -6.22 5.43
N LYS A 101 13.60 -7.36 5.72
CA LYS A 101 14.03 -8.30 6.77
C LYS A 101 14.97 -9.37 6.28
N ASP A 102 14.83 -9.80 5.03
CA ASP A 102 15.57 -10.93 4.47
C ASP A 102 17.08 -10.66 4.47
N LEU A 103 17.84 -11.62 5.03
CA LEU A 103 19.31 -11.50 5.15
C LEU A 103 20.02 -11.75 3.82
N ARG A 104 19.47 -12.65 3.00
CA ARG A 104 20.14 -13.13 1.78
C ARG A 104 19.80 -12.30 0.56
N PHE A 105 18.56 -11.85 0.46
CA PHE A 105 18.02 -11.19 -0.75
C PHE A 105 17.44 -9.80 -0.48
N GLY A 106 17.56 -9.29 0.72
CA GLY A 106 17.04 -8.02 1.17
C GLY A 106 18.05 -7.19 1.95
N MET A 107 17.55 -6.29 2.79
CA MET A 107 18.37 -5.37 3.59
C MET A 107 18.93 -6.00 4.88
N GLY A 108 18.55 -7.23 5.21
CA GLY A 108 19.09 -7.96 6.37
C GLY A 108 18.71 -7.40 7.75
N LEU A 109 17.66 -6.60 7.86
CA LEU A 109 17.28 -5.99 9.14
C LEU A 109 16.94 -6.99 10.24
N SER A 110 16.58 -8.22 9.89
CA SER A 110 16.36 -9.29 10.87
C SER A 110 17.63 -9.72 11.61
N ALA A 111 18.81 -9.52 11.00
CA ALA A 111 20.10 -9.81 11.59
C ALA A 111 20.61 -8.71 12.53
N THR A 112 20.02 -7.51 12.47
CA THR A 112 20.39 -6.42 13.36
C THR A 112 19.78 -6.64 14.74
N ARG A 113 20.60 -6.84 15.76
CA ARG A 113 20.15 -7.03 17.14
C ARG A 113 19.93 -5.71 17.87
N ILE A 114 19.31 -4.71 17.20
CA ILE A 114 19.07 -3.40 17.78
C ILE A 114 17.82 -3.47 18.67
N GLY A 115 18.01 -3.43 19.99
CA GLY A 115 16.93 -3.42 20.96
C GLY A 115 16.28 -2.04 21.14
N GLU A 116 17.05 -0.95 20.99
CA GLU A 116 16.58 0.41 21.24
C GLU A 116 15.63 0.89 20.12
N PRO A 117 14.38 1.32 20.47
CA PRO A 117 13.37 1.71 19.47
C PRO A 117 13.81 2.89 18.59
N MET A 118 14.47 3.90 19.15
CA MET A 118 14.91 5.09 18.39
C MET A 118 15.98 4.74 17.35
N ARG A 119 16.94 3.90 17.69
CA ARG A 119 17.96 3.42 16.74
C ARG A 119 17.34 2.56 15.65
N ARG A 120 16.39 1.69 16.03
CA ARG A 120 15.62 0.88 15.07
C ARG A 120 14.83 1.75 14.10
N GLY A 121 14.16 2.80 14.59
CA GLY A 121 13.43 3.77 13.76
C GLY A 121 14.34 4.48 12.76
N ARG A 122 15.52 4.93 13.17
CA ARG A 122 16.51 5.57 12.27
C ARG A 122 17.01 4.59 11.20
N LEU A 123 17.29 3.33 11.59
CA LEU A 123 17.74 2.32 10.65
C LEU A 123 16.64 1.97 9.63
N LEU A 124 15.39 1.85 10.06
CA LEU A 124 14.24 1.65 9.16
C LEU A 124 14.09 2.81 8.17
N LEU A 125 14.30 4.05 8.62
CA LEU A 125 14.25 5.23 7.74
C LEU A 125 15.38 5.18 6.69
N LEU A 126 16.61 4.89 7.10
CA LEU A 126 17.73 4.73 6.18
C LEU A 126 17.49 3.59 5.18
N SER A 127 16.96 2.46 5.66
CA SER A 127 16.60 1.32 4.81
C SER A 127 15.50 1.69 3.80
N ALA A 128 14.52 2.50 4.19
CA ALA A 128 13.47 2.96 3.28
C ALA A 128 14.05 3.78 2.12
N PHE A 129 14.98 4.70 2.41
CA PHE A 129 15.69 5.45 1.36
C PHE A 129 16.57 4.55 0.48
N ALA A 130 17.33 3.64 1.10
CA ALA A 130 18.19 2.70 0.38
C ALA A 130 17.39 1.76 -0.54
N MET A 131 16.16 1.42 -0.17
CA MET A 131 15.28 0.60 -1.00
C MET A 131 14.57 1.37 -2.11
N ALA A 132 14.42 2.68 -1.98
CA ALA A 132 13.67 3.49 -2.94
C ALA A 132 14.32 3.48 -4.33
N LEU A 133 15.62 3.72 -4.42
CA LEU A 133 16.34 3.79 -5.70
C LEU A 133 16.35 2.45 -6.45
N PRO A 134 16.72 1.31 -5.83
CA PRO A 134 16.60 0.01 -6.50
C PRO A 134 15.17 -0.32 -6.90
N THR A 135 14.18 0.03 -6.07
CA THR A 135 12.77 -0.20 -6.43
C THR A 135 12.37 0.58 -7.68
N LEU A 136 12.78 1.84 -7.80
CA LEU A 136 12.57 2.66 -9.00
C LEU A 136 13.29 2.06 -10.22
N LEU A 137 14.55 1.64 -10.06
CA LEU A 137 15.31 1.00 -11.13
C LEU A 137 14.63 -0.29 -11.62
N GLY A 138 14.16 -1.13 -10.68
CA GLY A 138 13.40 -2.33 -11.02
C GLY A 138 12.09 -2.04 -11.74
N ALA A 139 11.35 -1.01 -11.31
CA ALA A 139 10.11 -0.60 -11.95
C ALA A 139 10.34 -0.07 -13.38
N VAL A 140 11.42 0.67 -13.59
CA VAL A 140 11.82 1.16 -14.91
C VAL A 140 12.27 0.02 -15.80
N GLY A 141 13.12 -0.86 -15.29
CA GLY A 141 13.59 -2.04 -16.03
C GLY A 141 12.44 -2.96 -16.45
N GLU A 142 11.44 -3.16 -15.58
CA GLU A 142 10.25 -3.93 -15.93
C GLU A 142 9.44 -3.26 -17.07
N ARG A 143 9.27 -1.93 -17.04
CA ARG A 143 8.60 -1.20 -18.13
C ARG A 143 9.33 -1.29 -19.47
N LEU A 144 10.65 -1.39 -19.44
CA LEU A 144 11.49 -1.58 -20.61
C LEU A 144 11.61 -3.07 -21.03
N GLY A 145 10.90 -3.99 -20.35
CA GLY A 145 10.93 -5.42 -20.63
C GLY A 145 12.21 -6.13 -20.20
N MET A 146 13.07 -5.49 -19.41
CA MET A 146 14.32 -6.06 -18.92
C MET A 146 14.15 -7.12 -17.84
N ASP A 147 12.96 -7.21 -17.23
CA ASP A 147 12.57 -8.28 -16.30
C ASP A 147 12.75 -9.67 -16.91
N ARG A 148 12.65 -9.78 -18.23
CA ARG A 148 12.88 -11.04 -18.96
C ARG A 148 14.32 -11.56 -18.85
N LEU A 149 15.29 -10.67 -18.62
CA LEU A 149 16.70 -11.05 -18.39
C LEU A 149 16.91 -11.64 -17.00
N LEU A 150 15.98 -11.39 -16.07
CA LEU A 150 16.10 -11.70 -14.65
C LEU A 150 15.27 -12.90 -14.21
N LYS A 151 14.51 -13.51 -15.13
CA LYS A 151 13.62 -14.63 -14.84
C LYS A 151 13.77 -15.74 -15.89
N SER A 152 13.31 -16.96 -15.54
CA SER A 152 13.30 -18.06 -16.51
C SER A 152 12.33 -17.78 -17.66
N ASN A 153 12.61 -18.31 -18.85
CA ASN A 153 11.78 -18.16 -20.04
C ASN A 153 10.35 -18.72 -19.89
N THR A 154 10.14 -19.61 -18.93
CA THR A 154 8.84 -20.22 -18.62
C THR A 154 8.00 -19.38 -17.68
N ALA A 155 8.59 -18.41 -16.97
CA ALA A 155 7.87 -17.57 -16.03
C ALA A 155 7.04 -16.50 -16.75
N ARG A 156 5.71 -16.64 -16.73
CA ARG A 156 4.77 -15.69 -17.34
C ARG A 156 4.50 -14.46 -16.46
N THR A 157 4.67 -14.59 -15.16
CA THR A 157 4.42 -13.54 -14.18
C THR A 157 5.72 -13.02 -13.58
N ARG A 158 5.64 -11.92 -12.82
CA ARG A 158 6.77 -11.39 -12.06
C ARG A 158 7.26 -12.41 -11.04
N SER A 159 8.56 -12.76 -11.08
CA SER A 159 9.19 -13.72 -10.17
C SER A 159 9.88 -13.05 -8.97
N HIS A 160 10.28 -11.79 -9.12
CA HIS A 160 11.03 -11.03 -8.12
C HIS A 160 10.30 -9.73 -7.74
N SER A 161 10.50 -9.23 -6.52
CA SER A 161 10.05 -7.88 -6.15
C SER A 161 10.76 -6.82 -7.01
N LEU A 162 10.17 -5.63 -7.12
CA LEU A 162 10.81 -4.52 -7.86
C LEU A 162 12.16 -4.14 -7.25
N PHE A 163 12.27 -4.19 -5.91
CA PHE A 163 13.53 -3.97 -5.21
C PHE A 163 14.59 -4.98 -5.67
N ARG A 164 14.25 -6.28 -5.64
CA ARG A 164 15.18 -7.34 -6.05
C ARG A 164 15.57 -7.23 -7.52
N GLN A 165 14.62 -6.93 -8.41
CA GLN A 165 14.91 -6.68 -9.83
C GLN A 165 15.86 -5.50 -9.99
N GLY A 166 15.67 -4.42 -9.23
CA GLY A 166 16.54 -3.26 -9.26
C GLY A 166 17.97 -3.57 -8.80
N CYS A 167 18.14 -4.35 -7.74
CA CYS A 167 19.46 -4.82 -7.32
C CYS A 167 20.15 -5.64 -8.42
N MET A 168 19.42 -6.59 -9.02
CA MET A 168 19.95 -7.43 -10.11
C MET A 168 20.30 -6.60 -11.35
N LEU A 169 19.48 -5.60 -11.72
CA LEU A 169 19.78 -4.71 -12.83
C LEU A 169 20.98 -3.83 -12.53
N HIS A 170 21.10 -3.33 -11.30
CA HIS A 170 22.27 -2.55 -10.87
C HIS A 170 23.56 -3.35 -11.03
N ASP A 171 23.55 -4.62 -10.63
CA ASP A 171 24.72 -5.51 -10.77
C ASP A 171 25.09 -5.77 -12.25
N LEU A 172 24.12 -5.67 -13.16
CA LEU A 172 24.33 -5.83 -14.60
C LEU A 172 24.82 -4.54 -15.30
N ILE A 173 24.66 -3.36 -14.71
CA ILE A 173 25.03 -2.07 -15.32
C ILE A 173 26.46 -2.07 -15.86
N PRO A 174 27.50 -2.55 -15.12
CA PRO A 174 28.89 -2.49 -15.61
C PRO A 174 29.13 -3.29 -16.88
N THR A 175 28.32 -4.28 -17.19
CA THR A 175 28.45 -5.17 -18.35
C THR A 175 27.33 -4.98 -19.37
N MET A 176 26.45 -4.01 -19.15
CA MET A 176 25.28 -3.80 -20.00
C MET A 176 25.67 -3.10 -21.31
N PRO A 177 25.22 -3.61 -22.47
CA PRO A 177 25.45 -2.93 -23.74
C PRO A 177 24.78 -1.55 -23.78
N GLU A 178 25.44 -0.57 -24.44
CA GLU A 178 25.01 0.83 -24.47
C GLU A 178 23.57 1.01 -24.95
N HIS A 179 23.14 0.26 -25.96
CA HIS A 179 21.79 0.34 -26.51
C HIS A 179 20.69 -0.06 -25.50
N ARG A 180 21.03 -0.74 -24.40
CA ARG A 180 20.14 -1.07 -23.28
C ARG A 180 20.35 -0.13 -22.09
N LEU A 181 21.62 0.25 -21.85
CA LEU A 181 21.99 1.11 -20.73
C LEU A 181 21.42 2.52 -20.90
N ALA A 182 21.57 3.15 -22.05
CA ALA A 182 21.13 4.52 -22.27
C ALA A 182 19.62 4.70 -22.03
N PRO A 183 18.69 3.88 -22.59
CA PRO A 183 17.27 3.96 -22.29
C PRO A 183 16.94 3.70 -20.82
N LEU A 184 17.69 2.80 -20.15
CA LEU A 184 17.48 2.50 -18.74
C LEU A 184 17.81 3.71 -17.86
N ILE A 185 18.95 4.35 -18.09
CA ILE A 185 19.40 5.52 -17.33
C ILE A 185 18.46 6.71 -17.55
N GLU A 186 18.09 6.98 -18.80
CA GLU A 186 17.15 8.06 -19.13
C GLU A 186 15.79 7.85 -18.43
N ALA A 187 15.19 6.69 -18.57
CA ALA A 187 13.91 6.38 -17.94
C ALA A 187 14.00 6.38 -16.41
N PHE A 188 15.14 5.98 -15.84
CA PHE A 188 15.39 6.05 -14.40
C PHE A 188 15.49 7.50 -13.92
N ALA A 189 16.22 8.37 -14.62
CA ALA A 189 16.33 9.79 -14.29
C ALA A 189 14.94 10.47 -14.30
N ASN A 190 14.13 10.19 -15.31
CA ASN A 190 12.76 10.69 -15.41
C ASN A 190 11.88 10.19 -14.24
N ALA A 191 11.96 8.89 -13.90
CA ALA A 191 11.20 8.33 -12.78
C ALA A 191 11.63 8.92 -11.43
N ALA A 192 12.93 9.14 -11.23
CA ALA A 192 13.46 9.76 -10.01
C ALA A 192 13.00 11.22 -9.86
N SER A 193 12.99 12.00 -10.95
CA SER A 193 12.47 13.37 -10.97
C SER A 193 11.00 13.42 -10.58
N HIS A 194 10.17 12.59 -11.18
CA HIS A 194 8.75 12.48 -10.83
C HIS A 194 8.51 12.04 -9.37
N ALA A 195 9.31 11.10 -8.87
CA ALA A 195 9.23 10.68 -7.48
C ALA A 195 9.57 11.82 -6.51
N ARG A 196 10.60 12.62 -6.82
CA ARG A 196 10.99 13.81 -6.06
C ARG A 196 9.89 14.87 -6.03
N GLU A 197 9.29 15.18 -7.17
CA GLU A 197 8.19 16.14 -7.25
C GLU A 197 6.94 15.67 -6.49
N SER A 198 6.63 14.38 -6.57
CA SER A 198 5.53 13.79 -5.83
C SER A 198 5.76 13.83 -4.32
N ALA A 199 6.98 13.53 -3.86
CA ALA A 199 7.37 13.64 -2.47
C ALA A 199 7.30 15.10 -1.98
N ALA A 200 7.78 16.07 -2.76
CA ALA A 200 7.70 17.49 -2.43
C ALA A 200 6.24 17.96 -2.29
N ARG A 201 5.34 17.54 -3.19
CA ARG A 201 3.89 17.83 -3.09
C ARG A 201 3.24 17.23 -1.86
N LEU A 202 3.63 16.01 -1.46
CA LEU A 202 3.12 15.38 -0.24
C LEU A 202 3.62 16.10 1.02
N LEU A 203 4.87 16.54 1.04
CA LEU A 203 5.46 17.26 2.17
C LEU A 203 4.81 18.64 2.34
N SER A 204 4.66 19.41 1.27
CA SER A 204 4.00 20.74 1.32
C SER A 204 2.52 20.63 1.76
N ARG A 205 1.82 19.58 1.35
CA ARG A 205 0.46 19.31 1.81
C ARG A 205 0.39 18.95 3.29
N ASN A 206 1.40 18.25 3.82
CA ASN A 206 1.48 17.90 5.23
C ASN A 206 1.87 19.09 6.13
N GLU A 207 2.67 20.02 5.66
CA GLU A 207 2.99 21.24 6.40
C GLU A 207 1.74 22.07 6.69
N GLY A 208 0.84 22.22 5.72
CA GLY A 208 -0.46 22.85 5.93
C GLY A 208 -1.35 22.15 6.96
N ILE A 209 -1.31 20.82 7.02
CA ILE A 209 -2.07 20.02 7.99
C ILE A 209 -1.48 20.17 9.39
N VAL A 210 -0.16 20.13 9.54
CA VAL A 210 0.55 20.30 10.83
C VAL A 210 0.34 21.70 11.40
N GLU A 211 0.37 22.72 10.55
CA GLU A 211 0.09 24.13 10.93
C GLU A 211 -1.37 24.31 11.39
N GLY A 212 -2.33 23.73 10.65
CA GLY A 212 -3.75 23.72 11.03
C GLY A 212 -3.98 23.04 12.39
N CYS A 213 -3.32 21.90 12.63
CA CYS A 213 -3.41 21.18 13.89
C CYS A 213 -2.79 21.94 15.07
N ARG A 214 -1.68 22.68 14.84
CA ARG A 214 -1.07 23.58 15.85
C ARG A 214 -1.97 24.75 16.19
N ARG A 215 -2.62 25.37 15.21
CA ARG A 215 -3.57 26.48 15.42
C ARG A 215 -4.79 26.02 16.22
N SER A 216 -5.35 24.85 15.88
CA SER A 216 -6.50 24.26 16.59
C SER A 216 -6.17 23.96 18.06
N ARG A 217 -4.98 23.44 18.35
CA ARG A 217 -4.53 23.20 19.74
C ARG A 217 -4.29 24.49 20.53
N ARG A 218 -3.83 25.57 19.90
CA ARG A 218 -3.67 26.87 20.56
C ARG A 218 -5.01 27.57 20.84
N ALA A 219 -6.01 27.33 19.98
CA ALA A 219 -7.35 27.88 20.17
C ALA A 219 -8.18 27.10 21.22
N ALA A 220 -7.80 25.87 21.56
CA ALA A 220 -8.47 25.01 22.54
C ALA A 220 -7.75 24.99 23.91
N ALA A 221 -6.71 25.77 24.11
CA ALA A 221 -6.06 25.96 25.41
C ALA A 221 -6.83 27.03 26.18
N PRO A 222 -7.27 26.75 27.43
CA PRO A 222 -8.04 27.69 28.27
C PRO A 222 -7.22 28.90 28.69
#